data_3de44e8ebf5badacb86336b36d97ea23
#
_entry.id   3de44e8ebf5badacb86336b36d97ea23
#
_cell.length_a   1.000
_cell.length_b   1.000
_cell.length_c   1.000
_cell.angle_alpha   90.00
_cell.angle_beta   90.00
_cell.angle_gamma   90.00
#
_symmetry.space_group_name_H-M   'P 1'
#
loop_
_entity.id
_entity.type
_entity.pdbx_description
1 polymer ?
#
loop_
_entity_poly.entity_id
_entity_poly.type
_entity_poly.pdbx_seq_one_letter_code
_entity_poly.pdbx_strand_id
1 'polypeptide(L)'
;MLFRSELPITDGTIKAVDLRQIKSGPDDFGLMTYDPAFMNTANCRSAITFIDGDQGILRYRGYPIEQLAEHGNYLETAYLLLNGELPTASQQAEWTDDITMHTMLHENVKKFMEGFRYDAHQIGRAHV
;
A
#
# COMPACT_ATOMS: atom_id res chain seq x y z
N MET A 1 -24.41 -14.99 32.96
CA MET A 1 -23.53 -15.88 32.20
C MET A 1 -22.33 -15.05 31.74
N LEU A 2 -21.13 -15.34 32.20
CA LEU A 2 -19.91 -14.62 31.78
C LEU A 2 -19.44 -15.28 30.48
N PHE A 3 -19.59 -14.59 29.34
CA PHE A 3 -18.99 -15.01 28.09
C PHE A 3 -17.49 -14.62 28.11
N ARG A 4 -16.62 -15.58 27.88
CA ARG A 4 -15.20 -15.36 27.72
C ARG A 4 -14.83 -15.70 26.27
N SER A 5 -14.30 -14.73 25.54
CA SER A 5 -13.74 -14.92 24.21
C SER A 5 -12.25 -14.61 24.25
N GLU A 6 -11.44 -15.41 23.54
CA GLU A 6 -10.01 -15.18 23.40
C GLU A 6 -9.75 -14.67 21.98
N LEU A 7 -9.10 -13.50 21.90
CA LEU A 7 -8.75 -12.86 20.65
C LEU A 7 -7.23 -12.79 20.54
N PRO A 8 -6.62 -13.45 19.53
CA PRO A 8 -5.17 -13.42 19.35
C PRO A 8 -4.74 -12.02 18.88
N ILE A 9 -3.68 -11.51 19.52
CA ILE A 9 -3.05 -10.25 19.11
C ILE A 9 -1.79 -10.59 18.31
N THR A 10 -1.71 -10.08 17.08
CA THR A 10 -0.55 -10.25 16.21
C THR A 10 -0.10 -8.88 15.71
N ASP A 11 1.17 -8.56 15.93
CA ASP A 11 1.76 -7.26 15.56
C ASP A 11 0.94 -6.05 16.05
N GLY A 12 0.46 -6.12 17.30
CA GLY A 12 -0.35 -5.06 17.90
C GLY A 12 -1.77 -4.94 17.33
N THR A 13 -2.21 -5.89 16.52
CA THR A 13 -3.53 -5.88 15.88
C THR A 13 -4.34 -7.13 16.20
N ILE A 14 -5.66 -7.01 16.10
CA ILE A 14 -6.64 -8.11 16.19
C ILE A 14 -7.28 -8.26 14.81
N LYS A 15 -7.41 -9.48 14.31
CA LYS A 15 -8.17 -9.73 13.07
C LYS A 15 -9.64 -9.41 13.30
N ALA A 16 -10.22 -8.52 12.50
CA ALA A 16 -11.61 -8.12 12.64
C ALA A 16 -12.59 -9.30 12.57
N VAL A 17 -12.27 -10.35 11.80
CA VAL A 17 -13.10 -11.57 11.70
C VAL A 17 -13.18 -12.34 13.01
N ASP A 18 -12.18 -12.26 13.89
CA ASP A 18 -12.17 -12.95 15.17
C ASP A 18 -13.21 -12.37 16.14
N LEU A 19 -13.63 -11.11 15.95
CA LEU A 19 -14.71 -10.48 16.70
C LEU A 19 -16.08 -11.15 16.47
N ARG A 20 -16.24 -11.89 15.37
CA ARG A 20 -17.47 -12.67 15.10
C ARG A 20 -17.77 -13.75 16.13
N GLN A 21 -16.81 -14.11 16.98
CA GLN A 21 -17.04 -15.02 18.12
C GLN A 21 -17.97 -14.38 19.18
N ILE A 22 -18.02 -13.07 19.23
CA ILE A 22 -18.87 -12.32 20.17
C ILE A 22 -20.25 -12.18 19.56
N LYS A 23 -21.19 -12.97 20.07
CA LYS A 23 -22.57 -13.08 19.57
C LYS A 23 -23.57 -12.91 20.71
N SER A 24 -24.71 -12.31 20.42
CA SER A 24 -25.85 -12.23 21.34
C SER A 24 -26.76 -13.46 21.28
N GLY A 25 -26.71 -14.24 20.18
CA GLY A 25 -27.50 -15.45 19.98
C GLY A 25 -26.88 -16.36 18.91
N PRO A 26 -27.39 -17.58 18.74
CA PRO A 26 -26.85 -18.59 17.81
C PRO A 26 -26.95 -18.14 16.35
N ASP A 27 -27.97 -17.39 15.98
CA ASP A 27 -28.21 -16.91 14.61
C ASP A 27 -27.60 -15.53 14.35
N ASP A 28 -26.92 -14.94 15.35
CA ASP A 28 -26.26 -13.66 15.20
C ASP A 28 -25.00 -13.76 14.33
N PHE A 29 -24.81 -12.82 13.42
CA PHE A 29 -23.61 -12.72 12.59
C PHE A 29 -22.33 -12.53 13.43
N GLY A 30 -22.45 -11.88 14.58
CA GLY A 30 -21.36 -11.52 15.47
C GLY A 30 -20.92 -10.05 15.32
N LEU A 31 -20.06 -9.63 16.25
CA LEU A 31 -19.61 -8.25 16.35
C LEU A 31 -18.79 -7.85 15.12
N MET A 32 -19.09 -6.65 14.59
CA MET A 32 -18.32 -5.98 13.54
C MET A 32 -17.66 -4.71 14.08
N THR A 33 -16.55 -4.29 13.49
CA THR A 33 -15.93 -3.00 13.75
C THR A 33 -16.62 -1.90 12.93
N TYR A 34 -16.79 -0.73 13.52
CA TYR A 34 -17.25 0.47 12.85
C TYR A 34 -16.17 1.55 12.97
N ASP A 35 -15.44 1.79 11.90
CA ASP A 35 -14.34 2.76 11.85
C ASP A 35 -14.37 3.49 10.49
N PRO A 36 -15.31 4.44 10.30
CA PRO A 36 -15.56 5.10 9.02
C PRO A 36 -14.40 5.94 8.51
N ALA A 37 -13.53 6.39 9.41
CA ALA A 37 -12.37 7.20 9.06
C ALA A 37 -11.05 6.41 8.99
N PHE A 38 -11.09 5.09 9.21
CA PHE A 38 -9.91 4.22 9.28
C PHE A 38 -8.83 4.70 10.27
N MET A 39 -9.27 5.37 11.36
CA MET A 39 -8.37 5.93 12.36
C MET A 39 -7.69 4.88 13.24
N ASN A 40 -8.31 3.71 13.37
CA ASN A 40 -7.82 2.60 14.19
C ASN A 40 -7.90 1.25 13.45
N THR A 41 -7.80 1.27 12.12
CA THR A 41 -7.87 0.08 11.28
C THR A 41 -6.60 -0.09 10.46
N ALA A 42 -5.88 -1.18 10.70
CA ALA A 42 -4.76 -1.61 9.87
C ALA A 42 -5.30 -2.50 8.73
N ASN A 43 -5.34 -1.99 7.51
CA ASN A 43 -5.93 -2.68 6.35
C ASN A 43 -4.92 -3.48 5.53
N CYS A 44 -3.62 -3.23 5.69
CA CYS A 44 -2.56 -3.98 5.03
C CYS A 44 -1.28 -4.03 5.88
N ARG A 45 -0.44 -5.01 5.58
CA ARG A 45 0.93 -5.09 6.10
C ARG A 45 1.88 -4.74 4.97
N SER A 46 2.79 -3.80 5.19
CA SER A 46 3.76 -3.36 4.20
C SER A 46 5.15 -3.23 4.83
N ALA A 47 6.19 -3.61 4.06
CA ALA A 47 7.59 -3.38 4.40
C ALA A 47 8.23 -2.30 3.50
N ILE A 48 7.41 -1.56 2.74
CA ILE A 48 7.90 -0.59 1.76
C ILE A 48 8.26 0.72 2.44
N THR A 49 7.36 1.25 3.27
CA THR A 49 7.49 2.58 3.86
C THR A 49 7.30 2.51 5.37
N PHE A 50 8.16 3.19 6.11
CA PHE A 50 7.99 3.47 7.52
C PHE A 50 7.86 4.98 7.73
N ILE A 51 6.84 5.40 8.45
CA ILE A 51 6.57 6.81 8.78
C ILE A 51 6.35 6.94 10.28
N ASP A 52 7.10 7.86 10.89
CA ASP A 52 6.87 8.33 12.24
C ASP A 52 6.67 9.85 12.16
N GLY A 53 5.43 10.30 12.23
CA GLY A 53 5.07 11.72 12.11
C GLY A 53 5.49 12.54 13.32
N ASP A 54 5.54 11.94 14.51
CA ASP A 54 5.91 12.64 15.75
C ASP A 54 7.42 12.94 15.78
N GLN A 55 8.23 12.03 15.27
CA GLN A 55 9.68 12.20 15.17
C GLN A 55 10.14 12.76 13.82
N GLY A 56 9.24 12.91 12.86
CA GLY A 56 9.57 13.38 11.50
C GLY A 56 10.44 12.40 10.72
N ILE A 57 10.26 11.08 10.95
CA ILE A 57 11.06 10.04 10.30
C ILE A 57 10.26 9.44 9.13
N LEU A 58 10.89 9.41 7.95
CA LEU A 58 10.41 8.70 6.78
C LEU A 58 11.52 7.78 6.23
N ARG A 59 11.18 6.52 6.00
CA ARG A 59 12.12 5.54 5.41
C ARG A 59 11.45 4.75 4.30
N TYR A 60 12.17 4.54 3.21
CA TYR A 60 11.80 3.63 2.14
C TYR A 60 12.68 2.37 2.18
N ARG A 61 12.05 1.19 2.36
CA ARG A 61 12.77 -0.09 2.51
C ARG A 61 13.91 -0.04 3.56
N GLY A 62 13.76 0.82 4.59
CA GLY A 62 14.76 1.03 5.64
C GLY A 62 15.74 2.17 5.37
N TYR A 63 15.84 2.68 4.16
CA TYR A 63 16.71 3.81 3.81
C TYR A 63 16.05 5.14 4.22
N PRO A 64 16.76 6.03 4.93
CA PRO A 64 16.26 7.37 5.26
C PRO A 64 15.96 8.19 4.02
N ILE A 65 14.84 8.93 4.03
CA ILE A 65 14.41 9.72 2.87
C ILE A 65 15.42 10.81 2.51
N GLU A 66 16.11 11.37 3.50
CA GLU A 66 17.12 12.40 3.30
C GLU A 66 18.26 11.90 2.40
N GLN A 67 18.73 10.67 2.62
CA GLN A 67 19.79 10.08 1.81
C GLN A 67 19.33 9.81 0.38
N LEU A 68 18.09 9.33 0.21
CA LEU A 68 17.52 9.08 -1.12
C LEU A 68 17.28 10.39 -1.88
N ALA A 69 16.87 11.47 -1.18
CA ALA A 69 16.64 12.77 -1.80
C ALA A 69 17.94 13.49 -2.19
N GLU A 70 19.00 13.32 -1.40
CA GLU A 70 20.28 14.00 -1.63
C GLU A 70 21.14 13.27 -2.69
N HIS A 71 21.15 11.94 -2.67
CA HIS A 71 22.10 11.13 -3.46
C HIS A 71 21.42 10.27 -4.52
N GLY A 72 20.13 9.99 -4.39
CA GLY A 72 19.38 9.13 -5.30
C GLY A 72 18.73 9.89 -6.47
N ASN A 73 18.27 9.12 -7.44
CA ASN A 73 17.40 9.60 -8.50
C ASN A 73 16.06 8.84 -8.51
N TYR A 74 15.13 9.30 -9.35
CA TYR A 74 13.79 8.70 -9.44
C TYR A 74 13.83 7.21 -9.77
N LEU A 75 14.65 6.79 -10.75
CA LEU A 75 14.71 5.39 -11.20
C LEU A 75 15.35 4.47 -10.16
N GLU A 76 16.35 4.94 -9.43
CA GLU A 76 16.94 4.22 -8.29
C GLU A 76 15.93 4.03 -7.16
N THR A 77 15.21 5.08 -6.81
CA THR A 77 14.15 5.00 -5.79
C THR A 77 13.02 4.09 -6.23
N ALA A 78 12.59 4.13 -7.48
CA ALA A 78 11.59 3.23 -8.03
C ALA A 78 12.07 1.76 -7.98
N TYR A 79 13.31 1.50 -8.35
CA TYR A 79 13.92 0.18 -8.24
C TYR A 79 13.93 -0.33 -6.80
N LEU A 80 14.37 0.52 -5.85
CA LEU A 80 14.40 0.21 -4.43
C LEU A 80 13.00 -0.19 -3.91
N LEU A 81 11.98 0.57 -4.24
CA LEU A 81 10.61 0.30 -3.77
C LEU A 81 10.07 -1.03 -4.30
N LEU A 82 10.36 -1.37 -5.55
CA LEU A 82 9.91 -2.60 -6.20
C LEU A 82 10.72 -3.82 -5.76
N ASN A 83 12.04 -3.70 -5.72
CA ASN A 83 12.95 -4.84 -5.51
C ASN A 83 13.42 -4.98 -4.04
N GLY A 84 13.31 -3.94 -3.23
CA GLY A 84 13.62 -3.97 -1.79
C GLY A 84 15.04 -3.54 -1.42
N GLU A 85 15.95 -3.47 -2.40
CA GLU A 85 17.35 -3.07 -2.25
C GLU A 85 17.74 -2.06 -3.33
N LEU A 86 18.74 -1.23 -3.06
CA LEU A 86 19.29 -0.33 -4.07
C LEU A 86 19.99 -1.12 -5.19
N PRO A 87 19.87 -0.69 -6.46
CA PRO A 87 20.48 -1.38 -7.57
C PRO A 87 22.01 -1.27 -7.54
N THR A 88 22.69 -2.31 -7.97
CA THR A 88 24.09 -2.23 -8.37
C THR A 88 24.22 -1.41 -9.67
N ALA A 89 25.41 -0.97 -10.02
CA ALA A 89 25.64 -0.19 -11.25
C ALA A 89 25.15 -0.91 -12.52
N SER A 90 25.32 -2.24 -12.61
CA SER A 90 24.82 -3.03 -13.73
C SER A 90 23.29 -3.14 -13.75
N GLN A 91 22.67 -3.37 -12.60
CA GLN A 91 21.21 -3.41 -12.47
C GLN A 91 20.56 -2.04 -12.76
N GLN A 92 21.22 -0.96 -12.36
CA GLN A 92 20.75 0.38 -12.66
C GLN A 92 20.80 0.68 -14.17
N ALA A 93 21.85 0.25 -14.85
CA ALA A 93 21.97 0.43 -16.30
C ALA A 93 20.88 -0.36 -17.05
N GLU A 94 20.69 -1.64 -16.71
CA GLU A 94 19.65 -2.50 -17.29
C GLU A 94 18.24 -1.95 -17.00
N TRP A 95 17.96 -1.58 -15.76
CA TRP A 95 16.69 -0.98 -15.36
C TRP A 95 16.38 0.32 -16.10
N THR A 96 17.39 1.17 -16.27
CA THR A 96 17.24 2.43 -16.99
C THR A 96 16.96 2.19 -18.48
N ASP A 97 17.66 1.23 -19.09
CA ASP A 97 17.44 0.86 -20.48
C ASP A 97 16.05 0.28 -20.70
N ASP A 98 15.63 -0.65 -19.85
CA ASP A 98 14.28 -1.22 -19.87
C ASP A 98 13.18 -0.14 -19.80
N ILE A 99 13.26 0.77 -18.84
CA ILE A 99 12.26 1.83 -18.72
C ILE A 99 12.29 2.75 -19.94
N THR A 100 13.48 3.10 -20.42
CA THR A 100 13.64 4.04 -21.53
C THR A 100 13.14 3.44 -22.85
N MET A 101 13.39 2.15 -23.09
CA MET A 101 12.97 1.47 -24.30
C MET A 101 11.48 1.10 -24.33
N HIS A 102 10.82 1.07 -23.18
CA HIS A 102 9.38 0.74 -23.07
C HIS A 102 8.47 1.96 -22.86
N THR A 103 8.84 3.11 -23.44
CA THR A 103 8.06 4.36 -23.32
C THR A 103 6.88 4.45 -24.30
N MET A 104 6.80 3.57 -25.29
CA MET A 104 5.72 3.60 -26.27
C MET A 104 4.51 2.78 -25.81
N LEU A 105 3.37 3.40 -25.75
CA LEU A 105 2.10 2.74 -25.43
C LEU A 105 1.55 2.03 -26.67
N HIS A 106 1.07 0.79 -26.46
CA HIS A 106 0.33 0.07 -27.50
C HIS A 106 -0.96 0.82 -27.86
N GLU A 107 -1.33 0.84 -29.12
CA GLU A 107 -2.49 1.58 -29.65
C GLU A 107 -3.81 1.21 -28.96
N ASN A 108 -3.96 -0.05 -28.53
CA ASN A 108 -5.14 -0.47 -27.77
C ASN A 108 -5.26 0.19 -26.40
N VAL A 109 -4.13 0.53 -25.75
CA VAL A 109 -4.14 1.26 -24.47
C VAL A 109 -4.62 2.68 -24.68
N LYS A 110 -4.20 3.34 -25.77
CA LYS A 110 -4.71 4.67 -26.14
C LYS A 110 -6.22 4.65 -26.36
N LYS A 111 -6.72 3.69 -27.15
CA LYS A 111 -8.16 3.52 -27.39
C LYS A 111 -8.95 3.27 -26.10
N PHE A 112 -8.41 2.49 -25.20
CA PHE A 112 -9.01 2.29 -23.87
C PHE A 112 -9.08 3.61 -23.09
N MET A 113 -8.02 4.40 -23.09
CA MET A 113 -7.98 5.70 -22.41
C MET A 113 -8.91 6.74 -23.05
N GLU A 114 -9.11 6.70 -24.37
CA GLU A 114 -10.06 7.55 -25.10
C GLU A 114 -11.53 7.28 -24.72
N GLY A 115 -11.84 6.08 -24.20
CA GLY A 115 -13.17 5.73 -23.69
C GLY A 115 -13.56 6.47 -22.41
N PHE A 116 -12.61 7.09 -21.70
CA PHE A 116 -12.91 7.91 -20.54
C PHE A 116 -13.27 9.33 -20.97
N ARG A 117 -14.31 9.88 -20.36
CA ARG A 117 -14.67 11.29 -20.56
C ARG A 117 -13.51 12.20 -20.11
N TYR A 118 -13.24 13.25 -20.89
CA TYR A 118 -12.16 14.20 -20.60
C TYR A 118 -12.35 14.96 -19.27
N ASP A 119 -13.63 15.14 -18.86
CA ASP A 119 -14.05 15.83 -17.64
C ASP A 119 -14.26 14.88 -16.44
N ALA A 120 -13.94 13.58 -16.59
CA ALA A 120 -14.12 12.62 -15.51
C ALA A 120 -13.14 12.87 -14.37
N HIS A 121 -13.68 13.05 -13.15
CA HIS A 121 -12.87 13.21 -11.94
C HIS A 121 -12.06 11.94 -11.66
N GLN A 122 -10.83 12.08 -11.12
CA GLN A 122 -9.94 10.94 -10.85
C GLN A 122 -10.59 9.87 -9.97
N ILE A 123 -11.34 10.27 -8.93
CA ILE A 123 -12.05 9.35 -8.03
C ILE A 123 -13.16 8.59 -8.76
N GLY A 124 -13.87 9.22 -9.70
CA GLY A 124 -14.91 8.57 -10.51
C GLY A 124 -14.37 7.50 -11.46
N ARG A 125 -13.11 7.57 -11.86
CA ARG A 125 -12.45 6.57 -12.71
C ARG A 125 -12.11 5.27 -11.99
N ALA A 126 -12.05 5.29 -10.66
CA ALA A 126 -11.74 4.12 -9.84
C ALA A 126 -12.96 3.23 -9.58
N HIS A 127 -14.17 3.64 -9.97
CA HIS A 127 -15.43 2.96 -9.66
C HIS A 127 -16.17 2.42 -10.91
N VAL A 128 -15.48 2.33 -12.04
CA VAL A 128 -16.05 1.74 -13.28
C VAL A 128 -15.54 0.33 -13.48
#